data_ea9c0f51a8e02f86a3e2b54cf4c6fad8
#
_entry.id   ea9c0f51a8e02f86a3e2b54cf4c6fad8
#
_cell.length_a   1.000
_cell.length_b   1.000
_cell.length_c   1.000
_cell.angle_alpha   90.00
_cell.angle_beta   90.00
_cell.angle_gamma   90.00
#
_symmetry.space_group_name_H-M   'P 1'
#
loop_
_entity.id
_entity.type
_entity.pdbx_description
1 polymer ?
#
loop_
_entity_poly.entity_id
_entity_poly.type
_entity_poly.pdbx_seq_one_letter_code
_entity_poly.pdbx_strand_id
1 'polypeptide(L)'
;YNENLILMSASGVLAYTNTKLENLKNNLTFNQIKTNIGKFIGEEQFRKSRIHDFDWLEGGWFSIKDINIYKDQIFVSYTREVRENCWNTSLLYGKMNLKLIIFENLFTSDECVHFYDNIDGEFNAHQSGGRIINVNDNTLLFSIGDFRSRFRAQKKDSIFSKILEINKQTNDYKVISMGHRNPQ
;
A
#
# COMPACT_ATOMS: atom_id res chain seq x y z
N TYR A 1 14.05 11.96 -2.44
CA TYR A 1 13.91 12.38 -3.83
C TYR A 1 14.40 13.81 -4.00
N ASN A 2 15.44 14.05 -4.81
CA ASN A 2 16.01 15.38 -5.07
C ASN A 2 16.24 16.21 -3.78
N GLU A 3 16.95 15.64 -2.80
CA GLU A 3 17.20 16.24 -1.48
C GLU A 3 15.94 16.53 -0.64
N ASN A 4 14.80 15.95 -1.00
CA ASN A 4 13.58 16.06 -0.22
C ASN A 4 13.25 14.71 0.46
N LEU A 5 12.84 14.80 1.72
CA LEU A 5 12.17 13.71 2.41
C LEU A 5 10.70 13.68 1.96
N ILE A 6 10.25 12.55 1.47
CA ILE A 6 8.86 12.31 1.08
C ILE A 6 8.19 11.52 2.21
N LEU A 7 7.03 11.97 2.62
CA LEU A 7 6.25 11.39 3.71
C LEU A 7 4.84 11.11 3.23
N MET A 8 4.32 9.96 3.61
CA MET A 8 2.93 9.61 3.35
C MET A 8 2.26 9.14 4.64
N SER A 9 1.12 9.72 4.96
CA SER A 9 0.33 9.27 6.11
C SER A 9 -0.40 7.96 5.78
N ALA A 10 -0.80 7.22 6.79
CA ALA A 10 -1.64 6.02 6.64
C ALA A 10 -2.95 6.31 5.88
N SER A 11 -3.45 7.55 5.94
CA SER A 11 -4.64 8.01 5.22
C SER A 11 -4.38 8.50 3.79
N GLY A 12 -3.14 8.41 3.29
CA GLY A 12 -2.79 8.79 1.91
C GLY A 12 -2.46 10.28 1.71
N VAL A 13 -2.32 11.07 2.77
CA VAL A 13 -1.78 12.44 2.63
C VAL A 13 -0.30 12.36 2.33
N LEU A 14 0.09 12.91 1.18
CA LEU A 14 1.47 12.93 0.71
C LEU A 14 2.07 14.33 0.89
N ALA A 15 3.28 14.40 1.42
CA ALA A 15 3.98 15.66 1.64
C ALA A 15 5.49 15.49 1.46
N TYR A 16 6.18 16.61 1.32
CA TYR A 16 7.64 16.64 1.30
C TYR A 16 8.19 17.78 2.17
N THR A 17 9.42 17.59 2.62
CA THR A 17 10.22 18.65 3.25
C THR A 17 11.65 18.56 2.77
N ASN A 18 12.33 19.71 2.69
CA ASN A 18 13.74 19.76 2.31
C ASN A 18 14.60 19.27 3.48
N THR A 19 15.57 18.41 3.22
CA THR A 19 16.45 17.80 4.23
C THR A 19 17.77 18.54 4.42
N LYS A 20 17.96 19.74 3.87
CA LYS A 20 19.20 20.54 4.11
C LYS A 20 19.34 20.82 5.60
N LEU A 21 20.53 20.59 6.14
CA LEU A 21 20.88 20.75 7.57
C LEU A 21 20.49 22.11 8.15
N GLU A 22 20.52 23.16 7.34
CA GLU A 22 20.12 24.52 7.73
C GLU A 22 18.62 24.58 8.08
N ASN A 23 17.79 23.78 7.42
CA ASN A 23 16.35 23.72 7.65
C ASN A 23 15.97 22.80 8.81
N LEU A 24 16.84 21.84 9.19
CA LEU A 24 16.59 20.93 10.31
C LEU A 24 16.71 21.61 11.68
N LYS A 25 17.40 22.76 11.76
CA LYS A 25 17.53 23.55 12.99
C LYS A 25 16.34 24.46 13.25
N ASN A 26 15.54 24.72 12.22
CA ASN A 26 14.32 25.51 12.27
C ASN A 26 13.11 24.58 12.16
N ASN A 27 11.90 25.06 12.46
CA ASN A 27 10.68 24.28 12.34
C ASN A 27 10.55 23.70 10.91
N LEU A 28 10.48 22.37 10.81
CA LEU A 28 10.27 21.68 9.54
C LEU A 28 8.94 22.09 8.92
N THR A 29 9.00 22.62 7.72
CA THR A 29 7.81 22.97 6.95
C THR A 29 7.51 21.84 5.96
N PHE A 30 6.32 21.27 6.05
CA PHE A 30 5.85 20.24 5.13
C PHE A 30 4.97 20.84 4.05
N ASN A 31 5.31 20.55 2.81
CA ASN A 31 4.54 20.97 1.63
C ASN A 31 3.72 19.78 1.13
N GLN A 32 2.40 19.95 1.06
CA GLN A 32 1.53 18.88 0.57
C GLN A 32 1.64 18.72 -0.94
N ILE A 33 1.71 17.44 -1.39
CA ILE A 33 1.61 17.05 -2.79
C ILE A 33 0.16 16.65 -3.06
N LYS A 34 -0.45 17.26 -4.08
CA LYS A 34 -1.81 16.86 -4.51
C LYS A 34 -1.78 15.48 -5.15
N THR A 35 -2.77 14.65 -4.85
CA THR A 35 -2.91 13.31 -5.42
C THR A 35 -4.37 12.96 -5.69
N ASN A 36 -4.59 11.93 -6.51
CA ASN A 36 -5.90 11.33 -6.74
C ASN A 36 -6.12 10.06 -5.88
N ILE A 37 -5.33 9.83 -4.85
CA ILE A 37 -5.33 8.57 -4.08
C ILE A 37 -6.70 8.26 -3.46
N GLY A 38 -7.50 9.27 -3.14
CA GLY A 38 -8.86 9.11 -2.64
C GLY A 38 -9.80 8.34 -3.56
N LYS A 39 -9.49 8.28 -4.87
CA LYS A 39 -10.27 7.47 -5.83
C LYS A 39 -10.09 5.96 -5.60
N PHE A 40 -8.96 5.54 -5.02
CA PHE A 40 -8.61 4.14 -4.80
C PHE A 40 -8.99 3.67 -3.40
N ILE A 41 -8.81 4.53 -2.40
CA ILE A 41 -9.15 4.23 -1.01
C ILE A 41 -10.66 4.40 -0.76
N GLY A 42 -11.37 5.15 -1.62
CA GLY A 42 -12.75 5.56 -1.42
C GLY A 42 -12.88 6.77 -0.47
N GLU A 43 -13.85 7.65 -0.74
CA GLU A 43 -13.98 8.90 0.02
C GLU A 43 -14.41 8.65 1.47
N GLU A 44 -15.29 7.67 1.69
CA GLU A 44 -15.74 7.30 3.02
C GLU A 44 -14.60 6.67 3.85
N GLN A 45 -13.85 5.76 3.24
CA GLN A 45 -12.68 5.14 3.85
C GLN A 45 -11.60 6.18 4.17
N PHE A 46 -11.38 7.13 3.26
CA PHE A 46 -10.46 8.23 3.47
C PHE A 46 -10.91 9.13 4.63
N ARG A 47 -12.20 9.41 4.77
CA ARG A 47 -12.76 10.13 5.92
C ARG A 47 -12.63 9.33 7.21
N LYS A 48 -12.96 8.05 7.20
CA LYS A 48 -12.79 7.15 8.35
C LYS A 48 -11.34 7.08 8.80
N SER A 49 -10.38 6.99 7.89
CA SER A 49 -8.95 6.97 8.23
C SER A 49 -8.42 8.27 8.83
N ARG A 50 -9.13 9.39 8.68
CA ARG A 50 -8.81 10.70 9.28
C ARG A 50 -9.44 10.93 10.65
N ILE A 51 -10.44 10.16 11.04
CA ILE A 51 -11.17 10.36 12.28
C ILE A 51 -10.43 9.63 13.39
N HIS A 52 -9.89 10.39 14.33
CA HIS A 52 -9.16 9.89 15.51
C HIS A 52 -10.05 9.11 16.51
N ASP A 53 -11.37 9.07 16.29
CA ASP A 53 -12.34 8.43 17.17
C ASP A 53 -12.64 6.97 16.82
N PHE A 54 -11.93 6.41 15.79
CA PHE A 54 -12.04 5.00 15.49
C PHE A 54 -11.21 4.16 16.46
N ASP A 55 -11.78 3.03 16.86
CA ASP A 55 -11.01 1.95 17.42
C ASP A 55 -9.79 1.73 16.51
N TRP A 56 -8.60 1.76 17.08
CA TRP A 56 -7.32 1.66 16.35
C TRP A 56 -7.27 0.46 15.39
N LEU A 57 -8.08 -0.58 15.62
CA LEU A 57 -8.25 -1.73 14.75
C LEU A 57 -8.89 -1.37 13.42
N GLU A 58 -9.91 -0.52 13.41
CA GLU A 58 -10.59 -0.10 12.18
C GLU A 58 -9.74 0.85 11.34
N GLY A 59 -9.05 1.79 11.98
CA GLY A 59 -8.13 2.69 11.30
C GLY A 59 -6.99 1.98 10.56
N GLY A 60 -6.60 0.79 11.01
CA GLY A 60 -5.58 -0.04 10.35
C GLY A 60 -6.06 -0.74 9.08
N TRP A 61 -7.37 -0.85 8.85
CA TRP A 61 -7.91 -1.54 7.67
C TRP A 61 -7.74 -0.75 6.39
N PHE A 62 -7.84 0.58 6.47
CA PHE A 62 -7.81 1.51 5.35
C PHE A 62 -6.49 2.26 5.28
N SER A 63 -5.38 1.58 5.39
CA SER A 63 -4.10 2.25 5.49
C SER A 63 -3.22 2.02 4.28
N ILE A 64 -2.42 3.03 4.00
CA ILE A 64 -1.20 2.89 3.22
C ILE A 64 -0.26 1.97 4.00
N LYS A 65 0.36 1.01 3.29
CA LYS A 65 1.25 0.02 3.90
C LYS A 65 2.71 0.33 3.64
N ASP A 66 3.04 0.75 2.44
CA ASP A 66 4.41 1.12 2.07
C ASP A 66 4.41 2.18 0.97
N ILE A 67 5.48 2.96 0.92
CA ILE A 67 5.83 3.79 -0.22
C ILE A 67 7.25 3.48 -0.65
N ASN A 68 7.48 3.40 -1.94
CA ASN A 68 8.80 3.20 -2.49
C ASN A 68 9.01 4.14 -3.69
N ILE A 69 10.16 4.81 -3.74
CA ILE A 69 10.52 5.69 -4.84
C ILE A 69 11.71 5.07 -5.57
N TYR A 70 11.53 4.90 -6.87
CA TYR A 70 12.58 4.40 -7.74
C TYR A 70 12.70 5.31 -8.98
N LYS A 71 13.84 5.97 -9.12
CA LYS A 71 14.07 7.01 -10.15
C LYS A 71 13.01 8.10 -10.07
N ASP A 72 12.22 8.28 -11.10
CA ASP A 72 11.13 9.24 -11.22
C ASP A 72 9.73 8.64 -10.99
N GLN A 73 9.64 7.47 -10.39
CA GLN A 73 8.41 6.77 -10.10
C GLN A 73 8.21 6.60 -8.58
N ILE A 74 6.98 6.75 -8.14
CA ILE A 74 6.54 6.42 -6.77
C ILE A 74 5.54 5.27 -6.84
N PHE A 75 5.73 4.31 -5.95
CA PHE A 75 4.87 3.14 -5.76
C PHE A 75 4.25 3.22 -4.38
N VAL A 76 2.97 2.88 -4.28
CA VAL A 76 2.21 2.95 -3.04
C VAL A 76 1.36 1.71 -2.88
N SER A 77 1.56 0.98 -1.80
CA SER A 77 0.70 -0.15 -1.43
C SER A 77 -0.34 0.25 -0.40
N TYR A 78 -1.52 -0.34 -0.50
CA TYR A 78 -2.63 -0.02 0.38
C TYR A 78 -3.59 -1.21 0.54
N THR A 79 -4.35 -1.23 1.62
CA THR A 79 -5.47 -2.18 1.75
C THR A 79 -6.64 -1.68 0.93
N ARG A 80 -7.12 -2.55 0.04
CA ARG A 80 -8.24 -2.27 -0.86
C ARG A 80 -9.47 -3.07 -0.45
N GLU A 81 -10.60 -2.40 -0.32
CA GLU A 81 -11.89 -3.07 -0.30
C GLU A 81 -12.27 -3.44 -1.74
N VAL A 82 -12.27 -4.71 -2.05
CA VAL A 82 -12.57 -5.24 -3.39
C VAL A 82 -14.07 -5.23 -3.64
N ARG A 83 -14.82 -5.61 -2.61
CA ARG A 83 -16.28 -5.55 -2.48
C ARG A 83 -16.62 -5.44 -1.01
N GLU A 84 -17.86 -5.16 -0.68
CA GLU A 84 -18.30 -4.91 0.69
C GLU A 84 -17.71 -5.91 1.70
N ASN A 85 -17.02 -5.39 2.70
CA ASN A 85 -16.34 -6.13 3.77
C ASN A 85 -15.33 -7.19 3.31
N CYS A 86 -14.80 -7.10 2.10
CA CYS A 86 -13.84 -8.04 1.55
C CYS A 86 -12.58 -7.34 1.02
N TRP A 87 -11.44 -7.67 1.59
CA TRP A 87 -10.21 -6.88 1.52
C TRP A 87 -9.04 -7.62 0.91
N ASN A 88 -8.18 -6.88 0.23
CA ASN A 88 -6.84 -7.35 -0.16
C ASN A 88 -5.80 -6.21 -0.09
N THR A 89 -4.56 -6.50 -0.49
CA THR A 89 -3.51 -5.51 -0.65
C THR A 89 -3.28 -5.28 -2.14
N SER A 90 -3.33 -4.02 -2.54
CA SER A 90 -3.16 -3.56 -3.91
C SER A 90 -2.01 -2.57 -4.02
N LEU A 91 -1.56 -2.32 -5.25
CA LEU A 91 -0.39 -1.49 -5.54
C LEU A 91 -0.71 -0.45 -6.61
N LEU A 92 -0.38 0.80 -6.30
CA LEU A 92 -0.44 1.93 -7.21
C LEU A 92 0.95 2.34 -7.65
N TYR A 93 1.03 3.01 -8.78
CA TYR A 93 2.22 3.72 -9.22
C TYR A 93 1.87 5.10 -9.76
N GLY A 94 2.84 6.01 -9.79
CA GLY A 94 2.71 7.33 -10.37
C GLY A 94 4.06 7.92 -10.73
N LYS A 95 4.07 8.94 -11.61
CA LYS A 95 5.28 9.70 -11.91
C LYS A 95 5.52 10.72 -10.81
N MET A 96 6.75 10.75 -10.27
CA MET A 96 7.14 11.69 -9.22
C MET A 96 7.05 13.14 -9.68
N ASN A 97 6.30 13.94 -8.93
CA ASN A 97 6.17 15.38 -9.08
C ASN A 97 5.82 15.99 -7.72
N LEU A 98 6.55 17.02 -7.29
CA LEU A 98 6.33 17.65 -5.98
C LEU A 98 5.05 18.53 -5.90
N LYS A 99 4.33 18.71 -7.00
CA LYS A 99 3.07 19.48 -7.03
C LYS A 99 1.84 18.59 -7.13
N LEU A 100 1.88 17.61 -8.05
CA LEU A 100 0.75 16.74 -8.35
C LEU A 100 1.24 15.37 -8.79
N ILE A 101 0.74 14.32 -8.17
CA ILE A 101 0.95 12.93 -8.58
C ILE A 101 -0.39 12.30 -8.92
N ILE A 102 -0.50 11.75 -10.12
CA ILE A 102 -1.65 10.95 -10.55
C ILE A 102 -1.24 9.49 -10.43
N PHE A 103 -1.91 8.78 -9.53
CA PHE A 103 -1.73 7.36 -9.35
C PHE A 103 -2.62 6.56 -10.30
N GLU A 104 -2.09 5.41 -10.73
CA GLU A 104 -2.75 4.38 -11.51
C GLU A 104 -2.54 3.02 -10.85
N ASN A 105 -3.41 2.05 -11.15
CA ASN A 105 -3.23 0.69 -10.66
C ASN A 105 -2.06 0.01 -11.37
N LEU A 106 -1.11 -0.52 -10.58
CA LEU A 106 -0.07 -1.42 -11.07
C LEU A 106 -0.43 -2.89 -10.81
N PHE A 107 -1.01 -3.17 -9.63
CA PHE A 107 -1.47 -4.50 -9.28
C PHE A 107 -2.79 -4.42 -8.50
N THR A 108 -3.74 -5.22 -8.94
CA THR A 108 -5.01 -5.48 -8.24
C THR A 108 -5.41 -6.94 -8.44
N SER A 109 -6.22 -7.47 -7.53
CA SER A 109 -6.81 -8.81 -7.64
C SER A 109 -8.27 -8.77 -7.20
N ASP A 110 -9.10 -9.66 -7.73
CA ASP A 110 -10.48 -9.84 -7.27
C ASP A 110 -10.57 -10.81 -6.08
N GLU A 111 -9.47 -11.53 -5.78
CA GLU A 111 -9.38 -12.33 -4.57
C GLU A 111 -9.30 -11.43 -3.34
N CYS A 112 -10.13 -11.70 -2.33
CA CYS A 112 -10.16 -10.94 -1.08
C CYS A 112 -10.51 -11.81 0.12
N VAL A 113 -10.18 -11.35 1.33
CA VAL A 113 -10.59 -11.98 2.60
C VAL A 113 -11.76 -11.20 3.16
N HIS A 114 -12.87 -11.90 3.38
CA HIS A 114 -14.08 -11.28 3.94
C HIS A 114 -13.92 -11.08 5.45
N PHE A 115 -14.32 -9.90 5.95
CA PHE A 115 -14.14 -9.54 7.34
C PHE A 115 -14.96 -10.41 8.31
N TYR A 116 -16.23 -10.64 8.00
CA TYR A 116 -17.15 -11.41 8.86
C TYR A 116 -17.24 -12.88 8.48
N ASP A 117 -17.14 -13.17 7.18
CA ASP A 117 -17.35 -14.51 6.63
C ASP A 117 -16.05 -15.02 6.01
N ASN A 118 -15.17 -15.52 6.83
CA ASN A 118 -13.97 -16.21 6.41
C ASN A 118 -13.76 -17.50 7.22
N ILE A 119 -13.10 -18.46 6.59
CA ILE A 119 -12.97 -19.83 7.13
C ILE A 119 -12.20 -19.91 8.45
N ASP A 120 -11.33 -18.95 8.71
CA ASP A 120 -10.54 -18.92 9.94
C ASP A 120 -11.27 -18.22 11.08
N GLY A 121 -12.43 -17.58 10.82
CA GLY A 121 -13.20 -16.80 11.80
C GLY A 121 -12.45 -15.59 12.35
N GLU A 122 -11.34 -15.22 11.72
CA GLU A 122 -10.48 -14.10 12.13
C GLU A 122 -10.18 -13.20 10.95
N PHE A 123 -10.04 -11.89 11.22
CA PHE A 123 -9.59 -10.90 10.23
C PHE A 123 -8.60 -9.92 10.87
N ASN A 124 -7.56 -9.56 10.16
CA ASN A 124 -6.64 -8.51 10.62
C ASN A 124 -5.88 -7.87 9.46
N ALA A 125 -6.26 -6.64 9.11
CA ALA A 125 -5.62 -5.89 8.03
C ALA A 125 -4.20 -5.39 8.37
N HIS A 126 -3.75 -5.47 9.62
CA HIS A 126 -2.33 -5.25 9.93
C HIS A 126 -1.43 -6.38 9.40
N GLN A 127 -2.01 -7.56 9.13
CA GLN A 127 -1.31 -8.69 8.52
C GLN A 127 -1.50 -8.71 6.99
N SER A 128 -1.47 -7.56 6.37
CA SER A 128 -1.68 -7.38 4.93
C SER A 128 -0.40 -7.45 4.08
N GLY A 129 0.78 -7.45 4.70
CA GLY A 129 2.04 -7.26 3.98
C GLY A 129 2.15 -5.85 3.42
N GLY A 130 2.45 -5.72 2.15
CA GLY A 130 2.47 -4.45 1.42
C GLY A 130 3.87 -3.93 1.11
N ARG A 131 4.96 -4.61 1.50
CA ARG A 131 6.33 -4.17 1.21
C ARG A 131 6.59 -4.17 -0.30
N ILE A 132 7.25 -3.11 -0.76
CA ILE A 132 7.62 -2.87 -2.16
C ILE A 132 9.14 -2.79 -2.27
N ILE A 133 9.73 -3.61 -3.15
CA ILE A 133 11.16 -3.56 -3.45
C ILE A 133 11.34 -3.49 -4.95
N ASN A 134 11.87 -2.39 -5.46
CA ASN A 134 12.26 -2.29 -6.87
C ASN A 134 13.56 -3.08 -7.11
N VAL A 135 13.50 -4.07 -8.01
CA VAL A 135 14.65 -4.90 -8.39
C VAL A 135 15.43 -4.22 -9.52
N ASN A 136 14.73 -3.72 -10.52
CA ASN A 136 15.27 -3.02 -11.68
C ASN A 136 14.21 -2.15 -12.36
N ASP A 137 14.51 -1.63 -13.55
CA ASP A 137 13.59 -0.75 -14.29
C ASP A 137 12.26 -1.39 -14.66
N ASN A 138 12.23 -2.71 -14.84
CA ASN A 138 11.06 -3.46 -15.31
C ASN A 138 10.36 -4.26 -14.22
N THR A 139 11.02 -4.51 -13.09
CA THR A 139 10.57 -5.51 -12.12
C THR A 139 10.60 -4.97 -10.70
N LEU A 140 9.56 -5.25 -9.94
CA LEU A 140 9.52 -5.07 -8.50
C LEU A 140 9.03 -6.34 -7.79
N LEU A 141 9.37 -6.48 -6.52
CA LEU A 141 8.81 -7.46 -5.60
C LEU A 141 7.74 -6.79 -4.75
N PHE A 142 6.65 -7.51 -4.55
CA PHE A 142 5.52 -7.05 -3.77
C PHE A 142 5.05 -8.13 -2.81
N SER A 143 4.92 -7.80 -1.53
CA SER A 143 4.49 -8.76 -0.53
C SER A 143 3.00 -8.60 -0.21
N ILE A 144 2.29 -9.72 -0.07
CA ILE A 144 0.90 -9.76 0.39
C ILE A 144 0.82 -10.69 1.60
N GLY A 145 0.25 -10.21 2.70
CA GLY A 145 0.03 -10.97 3.91
C GLY A 145 -1.22 -11.85 3.86
N ASP A 146 -1.54 -12.51 4.97
CA ASP A 146 -2.64 -13.48 5.03
C ASP A 146 -3.97 -12.90 5.55
N PHE A 147 -3.99 -11.67 6.06
CA PHE A 147 -5.14 -11.07 6.75
C PHE A 147 -5.74 -11.96 7.85
N ARG A 148 -4.95 -12.89 8.39
CA ARG A 148 -5.31 -14.05 9.23
C ARG A 148 -6.05 -15.17 8.51
N SER A 149 -6.24 -15.13 7.21
CA SER A 149 -6.77 -16.23 6.42
C SER A 149 -5.67 -17.26 6.09
N ARG A 150 -5.20 -17.94 7.13
CA ARG A 150 -3.97 -18.76 7.15
C ARG A 150 -4.00 -19.92 6.18
N PHE A 151 -5.18 -20.51 5.92
CA PHE A 151 -5.35 -21.62 4.98
C PHE A 151 -4.94 -21.26 3.54
N ARG A 152 -4.89 -19.97 3.20
CA ARG A 152 -4.46 -19.48 1.88
C ARG A 152 -2.94 -19.50 1.71
N ALA A 153 -2.18 -19.55 2.80
CA ALA A 153 -0.73 -19.42 2.78
C ALA A 153 -0.05 -20.48 1.88
N GLN A 154 -0.57 -21.72 1.89
CA GLN A 154 -0.05 -22.85 1.12
C GLN A 154 -0.79 -23.09 -0.20
N LYS A 155 -1.84 -22.33 -0.52
CA LYS A 155 -2.54 -22.43 -1.80
C LYS A 155 -1.75 -21.74 -2.91
N LYS A 156 -1.44 -22.47 -3.98
CA LYS A 156 -0.67 -21.95 -5.12
C LYS A 156 -1.45 -20.94 -5.96
N ASP A 157 -2.76 -21.06 -5.98
CA ASP A 157 -3.72 -20.23 -6.72
C ASP A 157 -4.20 -18.99 -5.97
N SER A 158 -3.73 -18.77 -4.74
CA SER A 158 -4.05 -17.58 -3.94
C SER A 158 -2.93 -16.55 -4.00
N ILE A 159 -3.31 -15.26 -4.00
CA ILE A 159 -2.34 -14.15 -3.88
C ILE A 159 -1.90 -13.92 -2.42
N PHE A 160 -2.66 -14.43 -1.44
CA PHE A 160 -2.39 -14.20 -0.03
C PHE A 160 -1.20 -15.00 0.48
N SER A 161 -0.44 -14.42 1.40
CA SER A 161 0.78 -15.01 1.97
C SER A 161 1.88 -15.25 0.94
N LYS A 162 2.00 -14.36 -0.02
CA LYS A 162 2.92 -14.48 -1.17
C LYS A 162 3.88 -13.31 -1.27
N ILE A 163 5.00 -13.57 -1.90
CA ILE A 163 5.83 -12.55 -2.53
C ILE A 163 5.65 -12.69 -4.03
N LEU A 164 5.20 -11.61 -4.65
CA LEU A 164 4.97 -11.52 -6.09
C LEU A 164 6.13 -10.78 -6.75
N GLU A 165 6.55 -11.24 -7.90
CA GLU A 165 7.36 -10.47 -8.84
C GLU A 165 6.41 -9.86 -9.86
N ILE A 166 6.40 -8.53 -9.97
CA ILE A 166 5.50 -7.79 -10.86
C ILE A 166 6.33 -7.12 -11.96
N ASN A 167 5.90 -7.32 -13.21
CA ASN A 167 6.42 -6.58 -14.36
C ASN A 167 5.73 -5.22 -14.43
N LYS A 168 6.51 -4.14 -14.34
CA LYS A 168 6.00 -2.75 -14.31
C LYS A 168 5.48 -2.24 -15.65
N GLN A 169 5.76 -2.94 -16.76
CA GLN A 169 5.32 -2.55 -18.11
C GLN A 169 4.03 -3.27 -18.52
N THR A 170 3.93 -4.56 -18.19
CA THR A 170 2.78 -5.39 -18.60
C THR A 170 1.75 -5.58 -17.48
N ASN A 171 2.11 -5.22 -16.23
CA ASN A 171 1.34 -5.49 -15.02
C ASN A 171 1.16 -7.01 -14.72
N ASP A 172 1.83 -7.87 -15.45
CA ASP A 172 1.84 -9.30 -15.18
C ASP A 172 2.59 -9.61 -13.88
N TYR A 173 2.17 -10.66 -13.21
CA TYR A 173 2.86 -11.10 -12.00
C TYR A 173 3.08 -12.60 -11.96
N LYS A 174 4.07 -13.03 -11.20
CA LYS A 174 4.30 -14.42 -10.82
C LYS A 174 4.56 -14.54 -9.33
N VAL A 175 4.11 -15.63 -8.72
CA VAL A 175 4.43 -15.97 -7.33
C VAL A 175 5.85 -16.51 -7.27
N ILE A 176 6.72 -15.87 -6.49
CA ILE A 176 8.12 -16.33 -6.30
C ILE A 176 8.34 -16.99 -4.94
N SER A 177 7.49 -16.69 -3.96
CA SER A 177 7.55 -17.30 -2.62
C SER A 177 6.17 -17.30 -1.97
N MET A 178 5.90 -18.32 -1.14
CA MET A 178 4.62 -18.48 -0.45
C MET A 178 4.81 -18.96 1.00
N GLY A 179 3.74 -18.95 1.78
CA GLY A 179 3.76 -19.38 3.19
C GLY A 179 4.09 -18.27 4.19
N HIS A 180 4.06 -17.01 3.75
CA HIS A 180 4.35 -15.84 4.59
C HIS A 180 3.10 -15.38 5.32
N ARG A 181 3.24 -15.06 6.61
CA ARG A 181 2.11 -14.52 7.39
C ARG A 181 1.91 -13.03 7.12
N ASN A 182 2.96 -12.25 7.35
CA ASN A 182 2.96 -10.80 7.19
C ASN A 182 4.35 -10.33 6.72
N PRO A 183 4.71 -10.56 5.46
CA PRO A 183 6.02 -10.19 4.95
C PRO A 183 6.16 -8.66 4.83
N GLN A 184 7.14 -8.12 5.57
CA GLN A 184 7.46 -6.69 5.64
C GLN A 184 8.92 -6.43 5.32
#